data_09c0ef4aa11a7a3ae25e7a2481db4633
#
_entry.id   09c0ef4aa11a7a3ae25e7a2481db4633
#
_cell.length_a   1.000
_cell.length_b   1.000
_cell.length_c   1.000
_cell.angle_alpha   90.00
_cell.angle_beta   90.00
_cell.angle_gamma   90.00
#
_symmetry.space_group_name_H-M   'P 1'
#
loop_
_entity.id
_entity.type
_entity.pdbx_description
1 polymer ?
#
loop_
_entity_poly.entity_id
_entity_poly.type
_entity_poly.pdbx_seq_one_letter_code
_entity_poly.pdbx_strand_id
1 'polypeptide(L)'
;PLTRLPDVLKKLEQHFPHLHVECLTASSADIIELVKTERATTGIILSDLQMPRHIDFTNLGNIAFDVYVSSTHPLAKQQITHIDQLKQHRQLVIRSKSAEPCGLNQAFSPDIWYADNYYILLELANKGFGWCFLPQHLVAYSPNTLKKVGDDFTKLAWQVNVDLIQHQTWHSLPLHQQAKAELLNLFGQT
;
A
#
# COMPACT_ATOMS: atom_id res chain seq x y z
N PRO A 1 5.64 4.02 -3.61
CA PRO A 1 6.27 5.07 -2.77
C PRO A 1 7.20 4.49 -1.72
N LEU A 2 6.85 3.39 -1.04
CA LEU A 2 7.73 2.77 -0.02
C LEU A 2 9.06 2.27 -0.61
N THR A 3 9.12 1.94 -1.90
CA THR A 3 10.34 1.52 -2.58
C THR A 3 11.41 2.64 -2.66
N ARG A 4 11.01 3.92 -2.54
CA ARG A 4 11.91 5.08 -2.53
C ARG A 4 12.07 5.72 -1.14
N LEU A 5 11.55 5.09 -0.09
CA LEU A 5 11.75 5.56 1.28
C LEU A 5 13.24 5.73 1.66
N PRO A 6 14.18 4.85 1.24
CA PRO A 6 15.59 5.04 1.49
C PRO A 6 16.16 6.37 0.97
N ASP A 7 15.64 6.90 -0.14
CA ASP A 7 16.07 8.19 -0.69
C ASP A 7 15.70 9.35 0.27
N VAL A 8 14.51 9.27 0.86
CA VAL A 8 14.04 10.23 1.86
C VAL A 8 14.88 10.14 3.12
N LEU A 9 15.13 8.92 3.63
CA LEU A 9 15.93 8.69 4.83
C LEU A 9 17.36 9.20 4.66
N LYS A 10 17.96 9.01 3.49
CA LYS A 10 19.31 9.54 3.18
C LYS A 10 19.36 11.07 3.25
N LYS A 11 18.32 11.76 2.79
CA LYS A 11 18.25 13.22 2.89
C LYS A 11 18.03 13.67 4.34
N LEU A 12 17.21 12.95 5.10
CA LEU A 12 17.02 13.24 6.52
C LEU A 12 18.31 13.06 7.33
N GLU A 13 19.08 12.01 7.07
CA GLU A 13 20.40 11.78 7.70
C GLU A 13 21.36 12.93 7.44
N GLN A 14 21.36 13.53 6.24
CA GLN A 14 22.20 14.69 5.92
C GLN A 14 21.88 15.92 6.77
N HIS A 15 20.61 16.12 7.14
CA HIS A 15 20.17 17.24 7.98
C HIS A 15 20.26 16.92 9.47
N PHE A 16 20.14 15.65 9.82
CA PHE A 16 20.10 15.14 11.19
C PHE A 16 21.06 13.95 11.36
N PRO A 17 22.38 14.18 11.45
CA PRO A 17 23.40 13.12 11.44
C PRO A 17 23.31 12.10 12.58
N HIS A 18 22.61 12.43 13.66
CA HIS A 18 22.40 11.55 14.82
C HIS A 18 20.99 10.93 14.84
N LEU A 19 20.29 10.93 13.71
CA LEU A 19 18.95 10.38 13.60
C LEU A 19 18.98 8.86 13.78
N HIS A 20 18.18 8.36 14.72
CA HIS A 20 17.87 6.95 14.85
C HIS A 20 16.51 6.67 14.19
N VAL A 21 16.47 5.69 13.30
CA VAL A 21 15.26 5.34 12.54
C VAL A 21 14.88 3.90 12.80
N GLU A 22 13.64 3.69 13.21
CA GLU A 22 12.98 2.40 13.21
C GLU A 22 11.89 2.40 12.13
N CYS A 23 11.95 1.45 11.18
CA CYS A 23 10.96 1.29 10.12
C CYS A 23 10.09 0.07 10.41
N LEU A 24 8.81 0.30 10.65
CA LEU A 24 7.82 -0.74 10.89
C LEU A 24 6.89 -0.87 9.68
N THR A 25 6.48 -2.09 9.39
CA THR A 25 5.45 -2.38 8.36
C THR A 25 4.26 -3.00 9.04
N ALA A 26 3.09 -2.39 8.83
CA ALA A 26 1.83 -2.84 9.40
C ALA A 26 0.67 -2.46 8.48
N SER A 27 -0.56 -2.87 8.81
CA SER A 27 -1.75 -2.40 8.12
C SER A 27 -2.02 -0.92 8.43
N SER A 28 -2.78 -0.22 7.56
CA SER A 28 -3.13 1.19 7.80
C SER A 28 -3.79 1.41 9.16
N ALA A 29 -4.67 0.51 9.58
CA ALA A 29 -5.32 0.61 10.89
C ALA A 29 -4.35 0.43 12.06
N ASP A 30 -3.42 -0.53 11.94
CA ASP A 30 -2.40 -0.75 12.97
C ASP A 30 -1.40 0.42 13.02
N ILE A 31 -1.06 1.03 11.87
CA ILE A 31 -0.21 2.24 11.80
C ILE A 31 -0.89 3.42 12.49
N ILE A 32 -2.20 3.62 12.28
CA ILE A 32 -2.96 4.67 12.97
C ILE A 32 -2.87 4.48 14.49
N GLU A 33 -3.04 3.25 14.99
CA GLU A 33 -2.95 2.96 16.40
C GLU A 33 -1.53 3.16 16.96
N LEU A 34 -0.49 2.79 16.20
CA LEU A 34 0.91 3.06 16.58
C LEU A 34 1.19 4.57 16.69
N VAL A 35 0.68 5.38 15.78
CA VAL A 35 0.85 6.84 15.83
C VAL A 35 0.02 7.44 16.96
N LYS A 36 -1.20 7.00 17.16
CA LYS A 36 -2.11 7.46 18.23
C LYS A 36 -1.55 7.18 19.62
N THR A 37 -0.89 6.04 19.80
CA THR A 37 -0.25 5.63 21.08
C THR A 37 1.20 6.10 21.19
N GLU A 38 1.65 6.95 20.30
CA GLU A 38 3.03 7.51 20.23
C GLU A 38 4.14 6.44 20.15
N ARG A 39 3.79 5.20 19.77
CA ARG A 39 4.76 4.13 19.46
C ARG A 39 5.45 4.35 18.11
N ALA A 40 4.81 5.09 17.22
CA ALA A 40 5.42 5.64 16.01
C ALA A 40 5.17 7.14 15.96
N THR A 41 6.14 7.90 15.49
CA THR A 41 6.00 9.36 15.37
C THR A 41 5.35 9.77 14.06
N THR A 42 5.51 8.95 13.04
CA THR A 42 5.06 9.22 11.67
C THR A 42 4.58 7.93 11.02
N GLY A 43 3.47 7.96 10.32
CA GLY A 43 2.93 6.85 9.56
C GLY A 43 2.60 7.25 8.12
N ILE A 44 2.72 6.30 7.20
CA ILE A 44 2.23 6.43 5.82
C ILE A 44 1.15 5.36 5.63
N ILE A 45 -0.05 5.79 5.29
CA ILE A 45 -1.22 4.92 5.19
C ILE A 45 -1.91 5.05 3.84
N LEU A 46 -2.65 4.02 3.47
CA LEU A 46 -3.64 4.08 2.41
C LEU A 46 -4.95 4.56 3.00
N SER A 47 -5.49 5.66 2.46
CA SER A 47 -6.61 6.38 3.06
C SER A 47 -7.94 5.90 2.51
N ASP A 48 -8.63 5.14 3.31
CA ASP A 48 -10.07 4.90 3.24
C ASP A 48 -10.70 4.88 4.66
N LEU A 49 -9.94 5.31 5.66
CA LEU A 49 -10.30 5.22 7.07
C LEU A 49 -10.65 6.60 7.65
N GLN A 50 -11.53 6.60 8.64
CA GLN A 50 -11.81 7.80 9.43
C GLN A 50 -10.62 8.10 10.34
N MET A 51 -10.10 9.35 10.27
CA MET A 51 -8.98 9.77 11.10
C MET A 51 -9.42 10.07 12.52
N PRO A 52 -8.71 9.52 13.53
CA PRO A 52 -8.94 9.89 14.92
C PRO A 52 -8.63 11.36 15.20
N ARG A 53 -9.27 11.92 16.22
CA ARG A 53 -8.87 13.22 16.80
C ARG A 53 -7.41 13.14 17.28
N HIS A 54 -6.66 14.23 17.20
CA HIS A 54 -5.25 14.35 17.61
C HIS A 54 -4.22 13.73 16.63
N ILE A 55 -4.65 13.24 15.47
CA ILE A 55 -3.77 12.87 14.39
C ILE A 55 -3.91 13.90 13.28
N ASP A 56 -2.81 14.53 12.92
CA ASP A 56 -2.71 15.36 11.72
C ASP A 56 -2.44 14.47 10.52
N PHE A 57 -3.12 14.74 9.43
CA PHE A 57 -2.86 14.05 8.18
C PHE A 57 -2.54 15.04 7.05
N THR A 58 -1.73 14.59 6.12
CA THR A 58 -1.38 15.34 4.91
C THR A 58 -1.47 14.38 3.73
N ASN A 59 -2.28 14.70 2.75
CA ASN A 59 -2.34 13.90 1.54
C ASN A 59 -1.00 14.05 0.79
N LEU A 60 -0.35 12.92 0.51
CA LEU A 60 0.89 12.84 -0.25
C LEU A 60 0.63 12.68 -1.74
N GLY A 61 -0.52 12.15 -2.12
CA GLY A 61 -0.90 11.81 -3.48
C GLY A 61 -1.72 10.55 -3.53
N ASN A 62 -1.70 9.87 -4.65
CA ASN A 62 -2.39 8.59 -4.81
C ASN A 62 -1.50 7.55 -5.49
N ILE A 63 -1.88 6.28 -5.34
CA ILE A 63 -1.25 5.17 -6.04
C ILE A 63 -2.31 4.35 -6.76
N ALA A 64 -1.95 3.90 -7.95
CA ALA A 64 -2.82 3.08 -8.77
C ALA A 64 -2.66 1.60 -8.40
N PHE A 65 -3.78 0.90 -8.29
CA PHE A 65 -3.87 -0.54 -8.12
C PHE A 65 -4.52 -1.18 -9.31
N ASP A 66 -4.02 -2.35 -9.69
CA ASP A 66 -4.64 -3.20 -10.70
C ASP A 66 -4.73 -4.64 -10.20
N VAL A 67 -5.46 -5.45 -10.96
CA VAL A 67 -5.56 -6.89 -10.74
C VAL A 67 -4.41 -7.59 -11.45
N TYR A 68 -3.68 -8.41 -10.70
CA TYR A 68 -2.55 -9.17 -11.20
C TYR A 68 -2.66 -10.65 -10.94
N VAL A 69 -2.11 -11.43 -11.86
CA VAL A 69 -1.91 -12.88 -11.77
C VAL A 69 -0.54 -13.25 -12.32
N SER A 70 -0.05 -14.44 -11.97
CA SER A 70 1.11 -15.02 -12.67
C SER A 70 0.85 -15.13 -14.18
N SER A 71 1.84 -14.89 -15.01
CA SER A 71 1.75 -15.10 -16.47
C SER A 71 1.39 -16.55 -16.86
N THR A 72 1.62 -17.51 -15.96
CA THR A 72 1.27 -18.93 -16.13
C THR A 72 -0.13 -19.26 -15.61
N HIS A 73 -0.78 -18.36 -14.88
CA HIS A 73 -2.11 -18.59 -14.32
C HIS A 73 -3.18 -18.68 -15.43
N PRO A 74 -4.24 -19.52 -15.28
CA PRO A 74 -5.30 -19.65 -16.29
C PRO A 74 -5.93 -18.31 -16.69
N LEU A 75 -6.17 -17.41 -15.75
CA LEU A 75 -6.72 -16.07 -16.00
C LEU A 75 -5.81 -15.20 -16.90
N ALA A 76 -4.51 -15.45 -16.94
CA ALA A 76 -3.58 -14.70 -17.79
C ALA A 76 -3.84 -14.90 -19.30
N LYS A 77 -4.51 -15.99 -19.67
CA LYS A 77 -4.84 -16.35 -21.06
C LYS A 77 -6.27 -15.99 -21.44
N GLN A 78 -7.07 -15.49 -20.51
CA GLN A 78 -8.48 -15.15 -20.70
C GLN A 78 -8.66 -13.65 -20.85
N GLN A 79 -9.66 -13.24 -21.60
CA GLN A 79 -10.16 -11.88 -21.57
C GLN A 79 -11.13 -11.77 -20.39
N ILE A 80 -10.74 -11.01 -19.38
CA ILE A 80 -11.54 -10.83 -18.16
C ILE A 80 -12.37 -9.56 -18.32
N THR A 81 -13.66 -9.72 -18.50
CA THR A 81 -14.62 -8.62 -18.72
C THR A 81 -15.51 -8.37 -17.51
N HIS A 82 -15.56 -9.31 -16.56
CA HIS A 82 -16.39 -9.22 -15.37
C HIS A 82 -15.74 -9.83 -14.14
N ILE A 83 -15.98 -9.25 -12.96
CA ILE A 83 -15.43 -9.70 -11.68
C ILE A 83 -15.79 -11.17 -11.35
N ASP A 84 -16.93 -11.68 -11.83
CA ASP A 84 -17.36 -13.05 -11.57
C ASP A 84 -16.42 -14.10 -12.17
N GLN A 85 -15.67 -13.76 -13.22
CA GLN A 85 -14.64 -14.64 -13.77
C GLN A 85 -13.47 -14.81 -12.78
N LEU A 86 -13.12 -13.75 -12.05
CA LEU A 86 -12.09 -13.79 -11.00
C LEU A 86 -12.54 -14.63 -9.80
N LYS A 87 -13.84 -14.57 -9.44
CA LYS A 87 -14.40 -15.30 -8.30
C LYS A 87 -14.25 -16.82 -8.38
N GLN A 88 -14.06 -17.37 -9.58
CA GLN A 88 -13.83 -18.80 -9.80
C GLN A 88 -12.43 -19.26 -9.43
N HIS A 89 -11.54 -18.32 -9.10
CA HIS A 89 -10.15 -18.58 -8.76
C HIS A 89 -9.82 -17.99 -7.39
N ARG A 90 -8.79 -18.56 -6.74
CA ARG A 90 -8.32 -18.09 -5.45
C ARG A 90 -7.95 -16.61 -5.50
N GLN A 91 -8.43 -15.87 -4.52
CA GLN A 91 -8.04 -14.49 -4.27
C GLN A 91 -7.01 -14.41 -3.15
N LEU A 92 -5.97 -13.60 -3.36
CA LEU A 92 -4.98 -13.25 -2.35
C LEU A 92 -5.32 -11.85 -1.83
N VAL A 93 -5.57 -11.73 -0.53
CA VAL A 93 -6.15 -10.52 0.08
C VAL A 93 -5.27 -10.03 1.22
N ILE A 94 -5.09 -8.71 1.32
CA ILE A 94 -4.51 -8.09 2.51
C ILE A 94 -5.50 -8.21 3.67
N ARG A 95 -5.00 -8.66 4.82
CA ARG A 95 -5.79 -8.70 6.06
C ARG A 95 -5.14 -7.85 7.13
N SER A 96 -5.88 -6.88 7.60
CA SER A 96 -5.59 -6.18 8.85
C SER A 96 -6.16 -6.94 10.04
N LYS A 97 -5.49 -6.87 11.18
CA LYS A 97 -5.99 -7.44 12.43
C LYS A 97 -7.18 -6.65 13.00
N SER A 98 -7.26 -5.37 12.66
CA SER A 98 -8.16 -4.39 13.29
C SER A 98 -9.16 -3.73 12.34
N ALA A 99 -9.12 -3.98 11.02
CA ALA A 99 -9.97 -3.31 10.05
C ALA A 99 -11.08 -4.21 9.48
N GLU A 100 -12.27 -3.63 9.33
CA GLU A 100 -13.35 -4.22 8.55
C GLU A 100 -12.94 -4.34 7.07
N PRO A 101 -13.40 -5.40 6.38
CA PRO A 101 -13.13 -5.57 4.96
C PRO A 101 -13.80 -4.45 4.15
N CYS A 102 -12.99 -3.64 3.46
CA CYS A 102 -13.48 -2.60 2.55
C CYS A 102 -12.52 -2.41 1.37
N GLY A 103 -13.05 -1.90 0.26
CA GLY A 103 -12.26 -1.55 -0.91
C GLY A 103 -11.36 -2.69 -1.41
N LEU A 104 -10.05 -2.46 -1.46
CA LEU A 104 -9.06 -3.43 -1.94
C LEU A 104 -8.86 -4.64 -1.02
N ASN A 105 -9.34 -4.56 0.22
CA ASN A 105 -9.27 -5.65 1.20
C ASN A 105 -10.53 -6.54 1.18
N GLN A 106 -11.46 -6.25 0.27
CA GLN A 106 -12.69 -7.00 0.14
C GLN A 106 -12.44 -8.38 -0.49
N ALA A 107 -13.04 -9.39 0.12
CA ALA A 107 -13.09 -10.73 -0.41
C ALA A 107 -14.20 -10.85 -1.46
N PHE A 108 -13.84 -11.21 -2.69
CA PHE A 108 -14.76 -11.46 -3.79
C PHE A 108 -14.89 -12.94 -4.12
N SER A 109 -13.81 -13.72 -3.93
CA SER A 109 -13.79 -15.15 -4.20
C SER A 109 -14.17 -15.97 -2.98
N PRO A 110 -14.75 -17.18 -3.13
CA PRO A 110 -14.98 -18.08 -2.01
C PRO A 110 -13.70 -18.74 -1.49
N ASP A 111 -12.67 -18.90 -2.33
CA ASP A 111 -11.34 -19.40 -1.95
C ASP A 111 -10.39 -18.21 -1.77
N ILE A 112 -9.93 -18.00 -0.53
CA ILE A 112 -9.17 -16.80 -0.16
C ILE A 112 -7.96 -17.19 0.68
N TRP A 113 -6.81 -16.64 0.32
CA TRP A 113 -5.64 -16.62 1.18
C TRP A 113 -5.35 -15.20 1.63
N TYR A 114 -4.94 -15.04 2.87
CA TYR A 114 -4.65 -13.75 3.47
C TYR A 114 -3.16 -13.57 3.72
N ALA A 115 -2.68 -12.34 3.52
CA ALA A 115 -1.36 -11.90 3.93
C ALA A 115 -1.46 -10.54 4.63
N ASP A 116 -0.46 -10.17 5.39
CA ASP A 116 -0.40 -8.92 6.16
C ASP A 116 0.32 -7.78 5.43
N ASN A 117 0.98 -8.08 4.32
CA ASN A 117 1.65 -7.07 3.51
C ASN A 117 1.66 -7.42 2.01
N TYR A 118 1.84 -6.38 1.16
CA TYR A 118 1.80 -6.52 -0.29
C TYR A 118 3.01 -7.26 -0.87
N TYR A 119 4.14 -7.34 -0.19
CA TYR A 119 5.30 -8.10 -0.68
C TYR A 119 5.03 -9.59 -0.65
N ILE A 120 4.39 -10.09 0.42
CA ILE A 120 3.97 -11.49 0.49
C ILE A 120 2.91 -11.78 -0.57
N LEU A 121 1.92 -10.89 -0.77
CA LEU A 121 0.95 -11.06 -1.86
C LEU A 121 1.62 -11.12 -3.23
N LEU A 122 2.60 -10.25 -3.48
CA LEU A 122 3.37 -10.23 -4.71
C LEU A 122 4.08 -11.58 -4.95
N GLU A 123 4.75 -12.13 -3.93
CA GLU A 123 5.44 -13.42 -4.03
C GLU A 123 4.48 -14.59 -4.26
N LEU A 124 3.34 -14.60 -3.56
CA LEU A 124 2.31 -15.62 -3.77
C LEU A 124 1.71 -15.54 -5.19
N ALA A 125 1.44 -14.33 -5.68
CA ALA A 125 0.96 -14.12 -7.04
C ALA A 125 1.98 -14.57 -8.09
N ASN A 126 3.26 -14.23 -7.91
CA ASN A 126 4.36 -14.68 -8.78
C ASN A 126 4.44 -16.21 -8.90
N LYS A 127 4.15 -16.92 -7.82
CA LYS A 127 4.10 -18.38 -7.77
C LYS A 127 2.80 -18.98 -8.32
N GLY A 128 1.85 -18.14 -8.75
CA GLY A 128 0.61 -18.59 -9.37
C GLY A 128 -0.46 -19.09 -8.39
N PHE A 129 -0.37 -18.74 -7.10
CA PHE A 129 -1.33 -19.17 -6.10
C PHE A 129 -2.73 -18.57 -6.26
N GLY A 130 -2.86 -17.44 -6.99
CA GLY A 130 -4.14 -16.79 -7.21
C GLY A 130 -3.98 -15.40 -7.82
N TRP A 131 -5.07 -14.65 -7.81
CA TRP A 131 -5.13 -13.26 -8.24
C TRP A 131 -5.20 -12.28 -7.06
N CYS A 132 -4.71 -11.08 -7.23
CA CYS A 132 -4.75 -10.05 -6.19
C CYS A 132 -4.76 -8.63 -6.77
N PHE A 133 -5.15 -7.67 -5.93
CA PHE A 133 -4.89 -6.26 -6.17
C PHE A 133 -3.48 -5.92 -5.69
N LEU A 134 -2.66 -5.35 -6.57
CA LEU A 134 -1.32 -4.87 -6.21
C LEU A 134 -1.11 -3.45 -6.71
N PRO A 135 -0.31 -2.65 -5.97
CA PRO A 135 0.11 -1.33 -6.44
C PRO A 135 0.97 -1.47 -7.70
N GLN A 136 0.67 -0.70 -8.74
CA GLN A 136 1.41 -0.74 -10.00
C GLN A 136 2.92 -0.55 -9.80
N HIS A 137 3.32 0.39 -8.95
CA HIS A 137 4.74 0.66 -8.70
C HIS A 137 5.46 -0.52 -8.05
N LEU A 138 4.79 -1.34 -7.23
CA LEU A 138 5.37 -2.53 -6.63
C LEU A 138 5.65 -3.60 -7.67
N VAL A 139 4.71 -3.80 -8.59
CA VAL A 139 4.85 -4.77 -9.69
C VAL A 139 5.96 -4.34 -10.66
N ALA A 140 6.13 -3.04 -10.91
CA ALA A 140 7.18 -2.51 -11.77
C ALA A 140 8.62 -2.84 -11.27
N TYR A 141 8.80 -3.08 -9.97
CA TYR A 141 10.08 -3.51 -9.40
C TYR A 141 10.24 -5.04 -9.31
N SER A 142 9.19 -5.79 -9.67
CA SER A 142 9.22 -7.26 -9.69
C SER A 142 9.72 -7.77 -11.05
N PRO A 143 10.33 -8.97 -11.11
CA PRO A 143 10.53 -9.66 -12.39
C PRO A 143 9.21 -9.72 -13.18
N ASN A 144 9.27 -9.59 -14.52
CA ASN A 144 8.10 -9.59 -15.44
C ASN A 144 7.35 -10.94 -15.46
N THR A 145 6.99 -11.47 -14.30
CA THR A 145 6.28 -12.75 -14.15
C THR A 145 4.80 -12.57 -13.90
N LEU A 146 4.38 -11.33 -13.59
CA LEU A 146 2.97 -10.98 -13.39
C LEU A 146 2.37 -10.37 -14.67
N LYS A 147 1.10 -10.66 -14.88
CA LYS A 147 0.29 -10.09 -15.93
C LYS A 147 -0.91 -9.35 -15.31
N LYS A 148 -1.12 -8.13 -15.74
CA LYS A 148 -2.34 -7.38 -15.46
C LYS A 148 -3.51 -8.05 -16.18
N VAL A 149 -4.65 -8.15 -15.51
CA VAL A 149 -5.89 -8.71 -16.06
C VAL A 149 -7.08 -7.81 -15.73
N GLY A 150 -8.15 -7.90 -16.52
CA GLY A 150 -9.39 -7.17 -16.25
C GLY A 150 -9.40 -5.71 -16.72
N ASP A 151 -8.63 -5.36 -17.74
CA ASP A 151 -8.61 -4.00 -18.32
C ASP A 151 -10.00 -3.51 -18.74
N ASP A 152 -10.88 -4.43 -19.16
CA ASP A 152 -12.22 -4.09 -19.64
C ASP A 152 -13.19 -3.64 -18.55
N PHE A 153 -13.05 -4.16 -17.31
CA PHE A 153 -13.91 -3.76 -16.19
C PHE A 153 -13.20 -2.88 -15.16
N THR A 154 -11.87 -2.87 -15.15
CA THR A 154 -11.04 -1.98 -14.32
C THR A 154 -10.58 -0.75 -15.11
N LYS A 155 -11.42 -0.22 -16.01
CA LYS A 155 -11.09 0.95 -16.87
C LYS A 155 -10.56 2.17 -16.12
N LEU A 156 -10.80 2.21 -14.82
CA LEU A 156 -10.17 3.14 -13.90
C LEU A 156 -9.28 2.30 -12.97
N ALA A 157 -7.96 2.38 -13.15
CA ALA A 157 -7.05 1.91 -12.12
C ALA A 157 -7.55 2.43 -10.77
N TRP A 158 -7.71 1.53 -9.80
CA TRP A 158 -8.21 1.94 -8.50
C TRP A 158 -7.18 2.86 -7.87
N GLN A 159 -7.53 4.16 -7.83
CA GLN A 159 -6.69 5.17 -7.22
C GLN A 159 -6.95 5.18 -5.72
N VAL A 160 -5.92 4.94 -4.94
CA VAL A 160 -5.98 4.97 -3.49
C VAL A 160 -5.12 6.12 -3.01
N ASN A 161 -5.71 7.01 -2.21
CA ASN A 161 -4.97 8.09 -1.60
C ASN A 161 -3.93 7.55 -0.62
N VAL A 162 -2.81 8.24 -0.56
CA VAL A 162 -1.74 7.98 0.40
C VAL A 162 -1.62 9.19 1.31
N ASP A 163 -1.79 8.97 2.59
CA ASP A 163 -1.67 10.03 3.59
C ASP A 163 -0.47 9.79 4.50
N LEU A 164 0.22 10.86 4.78
CA LEU A 164 1.15 10.98 5.91
C LEU A 164 0.33 11.31 7.15
N ILE A 165 0.52 10.57 8.22
CA ILE A 165 -0.08 10.84 9.51
C ILE A 165 0.98 11.08 10.57
N GLN A 166 0.71 12.02 11.47
CA GLN A 166 1.59 12.39 12.57
C GLN A 166 0.74 12.73 13.79
N HIS A 167 1.23 12.36 14.99
CA HIS A 167 0.58 12.84 16.21
C HIS A 167 0.84 14.34 16.38
N GLN A 168 -0.15 15.11 16.83
CA GLN A 168 -0.08 16.58 16.95
C GLN A 168 1.08 17.05 17.82
N THR A 169 1.54 16.25 18.76
CA THR A 169 2.71 16.54 19.61
C THR A 169 4.00 16.69 18.78
N TRP A 170 4.13 15.94 17.67
CA TRP A 170 5.38 15.83 16.92
C TRP A 170 5.43 16.65 15.63
N HIS A 171 4.27 17.00 15.06
CA HIS A 171 4.18 17.57 13.72
C HIS A 171 4.94 18.90 13.53
N SER A 172 5.10 19.68 14.60
CA SER A 172 5.79 20.98 14.56
C SER A 172 7.32 20.89 14.71
N LEU A 173 7.86 19.71 15.05
CA LEU A 173 9.30 19.55 15.22
C LEU A 173 10.05 19.60 13.87
N PRO A 174 11.25 20.22 13.80
CA PRO A 174 11.98 20.38 12.55
C PRO A 174 12.20 19.09 11.78
N LEU A 175 12.51 17.99 12.45
CA LEU A 175 12.67 16.66 11.84
C LEU A 175 11.39 16.21 11.11
N HIS A 176 10.23 16.36 11.78
CA HIS A 176 8.95 15.91 11.21
C HIS A 176 8.48 16.79 10.07
N GLN A 177 8.75 18.10 10.13
CA GLN A 177 8.51 19.02 9.03
C GLN A 177 9.39 18.72 7.82
N GLN A 178 10.66 18.42 8.04
CA GLN A 178 11.57 18.03 6.96
C GLN A 178 11.15 16.69 6.35
N ALA A 179 10.81 15.69 7.17
CA ALA A 179 10.32 14.41 6.71
C ALA A 179 9.06 14.55 5.84
N LYS A 180 8.11 15.40 6.27
CA LYS A 180 6.91 15.72 5.50
C LYS A 180 7.25 16.35 4.15
N ALA A 181 8.16 17.33 4.12
CA ALA A 181 8.57 18.00 2.89
C ALA A 181 9.23 17.03 1.91
N GLU A 182 10.11 16.15 2.38
CA GLU A 182 10.76 15.15 1.53
C GLU A 182 9.79 14.10 0.99
N LEU A 183 8.81 13.69 1.80
CA LEU A 183 7.76 12.77 1.37
C LEU A 183 6.83 13.42 0.34
N LEU A 184 6.42 14.67 0.52
CA LEU A 184 5.64 15.42 -0.46
C LEU A 184 6.39 15.54 -1.80
N ASN A 185 7.69 15.84 -1.76
CA ASN A 185 8.52 15.90 -2.97
C ASN A 185 8.62 14.54 -3.67
N LEU A 186 8.66 13.44 -2.92
CA LEU A 186 8.70 12.10 -3.47
C LEU A 186 7.44 11.76 -4.27
N PHE A 187 6.27 12.14 -3.77
CA PHE A 187 4.98 11.89 -4.42
C PHE A 187 4.64 12.91 -5.51
N GLY A 188 5.09 14.14 -5.39
CA GLY A 188 4.86 15.20 -6.39
C GLY A 188 5.65 15.05 -7.68
N GLN A 189 6.61 14.08 -7.75
CA GLN A 189 7.38 13.76 -8.94
C GLN A 189 6.86 12.53 -9.71
N THR A 190 5.73 11.99 -9.29
CA THR A 190 5.01 10.89 -9.96
C THR A 190 3.80 11.43 -10.71
#